data_f2e17cd6630db823dec38c510ba8420a
#
_entry.id   f2e17cd6630db823dec38c510ba8420a
#
_cell.length_a   1.000
_cell.length_b   1.000
_cell.length_c   1.000
_cell.angle_alpha   90.00
_cell.angle_beta   90.00
_cell.angle_gamma   90.00
#
_symmetry.space_group_name_H-M   'P 1'
#
loop_
_entity.id
_entity.type
_entity.pdbx_description
1 polymer ?
#
loop_
_entity_poly.entity_id
_entity_poly.type
_entity_poly.pdbx_seq_one_letter_code
_entity_poly.pdbx_strand_id
1 'polypeptide(L)'
;VLPAGRAWQRAAGIALAQLGVSLSIAAVLLVIARLGDGIRQKDVAEESALDPAAIARSVTQLERDGLLKRRRDLSDGRAKTLHLTERGRAVSLKLGEALDGLRNELIAGMDDTEGRIAVRVLRNLESQCLAFSAGDLHAGTSEA
;
A
#
# COMPACT_ATOMS: atom_id res chain seq x y z
N VAL A 1 -4.32 -17.12 -0.87
CA VAL A 1 -4.20 -15.64 -0.83
C VAL A 1 -3.06 -15.22 0.09
N LEU A 2 -3.07 -15.56 1.38
CA LEU A 2 -2.07 -15.12 2.35
C LEU A 2 -0.62 -15.53 2.02
N PRO A 3 -0.30 -16.78 1.60
CA PRO A 3 1.04 -17.13 1.18
C PRO A 3 1.53 -16.33 -0.03
N ALA A 4 0.68 -16.08 -1.02
CA ALA A 4 1.01 -15.26 -2.18
C ALA A 4 1.31 -13.80 -1.80
N GLY A 5 0.52 -13.21 -0.92
CA GLY A 5 0.77 -11.88 -0.40
C GLY A 5 2.11 -11.76 0.32
N ARG A 6 2.46 -12.73 1.17
CA ARG A 6 3.78 -12.77 1.83
C ARG A 6 4.93 -12.96 0.86
N ALA A 7 4.75 -13.80 -0.18
CA ALA A 7 5.76 -13.98 -1.21
C ALA A 7 5.99 -12.69 -2.00
N TRP A 8 4.90 -12.00 -2.37
CA TRP A 8 4.97 -10.68 -2.99
C TRP A 8 5.73 -9.67 -2.13
N GLN A 9 5.39 -9.54 -0.84
CA GLN A 9 6.08 -8.62 0.07
C GLN A 9 7.58 -8.90 0.17
N ARG A 10 7.98 -10.18 0.18
CA ARG A 10 9.40 -10.55 0.17
C ARG A 10 10.08 -10.17 -1.14
N ALA A 11 9.48 -10.47 -2.29
CA ALA A 11 10.02 -10.11 -3.59
C ALA A 11 10.14 -8.60 -3.76
N ALA A 12 9.09 -7.85 -3.40
CA ALA A 12 9.09 -6.39 -3.40
C ALA A 12 10.17 -5.82 -2.47
N GLY A 13 10.32 -6.38 -1.26
CA GLY A 13 11.37 -5.98 -0.32
C GLY A 13 12.77 -6.16 -0.88
N ILE A 14 13.04 -7.25 -1.60
CA ILE A 14 14.34 -7.50 -2.26
C ILE A 14 14.57 -6.46 -3.38
N ALA A 15 13.59 -6.24 -4.24
CA ALA A 15 13.70 -5.27 -5.33
C ALA A 15 13.92 -3.84 -4.81
N LEU A 16 13.21 -3.44 -3.76
CA LEU A 16 13.34 -2.12 -3.15
C LEU A 16 14.68 -1.95 -2.40
N ALA A 17 15.21 -3.02 -1.79
CA ALA A 17 16.51 -3.00 -1.13
C ALA A 17 17.65 -2.69 -2.10
N GLN A 18 17.53 -3.08 -3.37
CA GLN A 18 18.48 -2.70 -4.42
C GLN A 18 18.51 -1.19 -4.67
N LEU A 19 17.43 -0.50 -4.37
CA LEU A 19 17.33 0.96 -4.41
C LEU A 19 17.63 1.63 -3.06
N GLY A 20 18.09 0.86 -2.06
CA GLY A 20 18.37 1.36 -0.72
C GLY A 20 17.13 1.72 0.10
N VAL A 21 15.95 1.21 -0.25
CA VAL A 21 14.67 1.58 0.38
C VAL A 21 14.04 0.36 1.04
N SER A 22 13.55 0.52 2.26
CA SER A 22 12.76 -0.52 2.95
C SER A 22 11.33 -0.58 2.44
N LEU A 23 10.67 -1.74 2.62
CA LEU A 23 9.28 -1.93 2.22
C LEU A 23 8.34 -0.93 2.91
N SER A 24 8.55 -0.62 4.19
CA SER A 24 7.71 0.33 4.93
C SER A 24 7.90 1.78 4.46
N ILE A 25 9.12 2.18 4.10
CA ILE A 25 9.38 3.50 3.49
C ILE A 25 8.69 3.61 2.13
N ALA A 26 8.86 2.59 1.28
CA ALA A 26 8.19 2.55 -0.03
C ALA A 26 6.67 2.57 0.10
N ALA A 27 6.11 1.82 1.06
CA ALA A 27 4.67 1.80 1.30
C ALA A 27 4.12 3.20 1.63
N VAL A 28 4.78 3.97 2.51
CA VAL A 28 4.35 5.34 2.83
C VAL A 28 4.32 6.21 1.59
N LEU A 29 5.40 6.21 0.81
CA LEU A 29 5.50 7.03 -0.40
C LEU A 29 4.46 6.64 -1.45
N LEU A 30 4.31 5.34 -1.73
CA LEU A 30 3.43 4.82 -2.77
C LEU A 30 1.95 4.94 -2.40
N VAL A 31 1.58 4.74 -1.14
CA VAL A 31 0.19 4.92 -0.69
C VAL A 31 -0.21 6.38 -0.79
N ILE A 32 0.63 7.32 -0.33
CA ILE A 32 0.32 8.75 -0.47
C ILE A 32 0.26 9.16 -1.94
N ALA A 33 1.19 8.67 -2.77
CA ALA A 33 1.18 8.97 -4.21
C ALA A 33 -0.10 8.48 -4.90
N ARG A 34 -0.65 7.33 -4.47
CA ARG A 34 -1.86 6.73 -5.04
C ARG A 34 -3.14 7.38 -4.52
N LEU A 35 -3.24 7.63 -3.22
CA LEU A 35 -4.45 8.15 -2.59
C LEU A 35 -4.52 9.67 -2.56
N GLY A 36 -3.38 10.33 -2.75
CA GLY A 36 -3.26 11.78 -2.68
C GLY A 36 -2.73 12.29 -1.34
N ASP A 37 -2.31 13.53 -1.33
CA ASP A 37 -1.88 14.23 -0.13
C ASP A 37 -3.05 14.47 0.84
N GLY A 38 -2.75 14.57 2.12
CA GLY A 38 -3.73 14.86 3.15
C GLY A 38 -4.27 13.65 3.87
N ILE A 39 -3.76 12.46 3.59
CA ILE A 39 -4.12 11.24 4.33
C ILE A 39 -3.45 11.20 5.71
N ARG A 40 -4.05 10.45 6.62
CA ARG A 40 -3.51 10.24 7.96
C ARG A 40 -2.57 9.04 8.00
N GLN A 41 -1.65 9.03 8.96
CA GLN A 41 -0.70 7.93 9.14
C GLN A 41 -1.40 6.58 9.36
N LYS A 42 -2.52 6.56 10.08
CA LYS A 42 -3.32 5.35 10.28
C LYS A 42 -3.85 4.77 8.95
N ASP A 43 -4.28 5.65 8.04
CA ASP A 43 -4.81 5.23 6.74
C ASP A 43 -3.71 4.55 5.89
N VAL A 44 -2.46 5.04 6.00
CA VAL A 44 -1.31 4.40 5.36
C VAL A 44 -1.05 3.00 5.93
N ALA A 45 -1.13 2.84 7.26
CA ALA A 45 -0.92 1.55 7.90
C ALA A 45 -2.01 0.53 7.49
N GLU A 46 -3.27 0.95 7.49
CA GLU A 46 -4.40 0.13 7.07
C GLU A 46 -4.26 -0.27 5.60
N GLU A 47 -3.98 0.68 4.72
CA GLU A 47 -3.89 0.46 3.27
C GLU A 47 -2.70 -0.43 2.87
N SER A 48 -1.59 -0.29 3.57
CA SER A 48 -0.39 -1.11 3.31
C SER A 48 -0.42 -2.48 3.97
N ALA A 49 -1.30 -2.71 4.92
CA ALA A 49 -1.34 -3.89 5.78
C ALA A 49 0.02 -4.17 6.47
N LEU A 50 0.78 -3.11 6.77
CA LEU A 50 2.04 -3.18 7.48
C LEU A 50 1.88 -2.75 8.95
N ASP A 51 2.87 -3.13 9.76
CA ASP A 51 2.88 -2.76 11.18
C ASP A 51 2.84 -1.25 11.38
N PRO A 52 1.87 -0.71 12.16
CA PRO A 52 1.73 0.72 12.40
C PRO A 52 2.98 1.38 12.99
N ALA A 53 3.74 0.66 13.83
CA ALA A 53 4.98 1.18 14.40
C ALA A 53 6.08 1.32 13.33
N ALA A 54 6.15 0.39 12.36
CA ALA A 54 7.05 0.49 11.21
C ALA A 54 6.69 1.69 10.33
N ILE A 55 5.40 1.91 10.07
CA ILE A 55 4.91 3.08 9.33
C ILE A 55 5.27 4.38 10.08
N ALA A 56 5.06 4.45 11.39
CA ALA A 56 5.41 5.63 12.18
C ALA A 56 6.91 5.99 12.09
N ARG A 57 7.78 5.00 12.17
CA ARG A 57 9.23 5.18 12.00
C ARG A 57 9.56 5.67 10.59
N SER A 58 8.95 5.08 9.57
CA SER A 58 9.15 5.44 8.17
C SER A 58 8.69 6.87 7.87
N VAL A 59 7.54 7.28 8.39
CA VAL A 59 7.05 8.67 8.28
C VAL A 59 8.04 9.65 8.89
N THR A 60 8.57 9.35 10.07
CA THR A 60 9.57 10.21 10.74
C THR A 60 10.88 10.29 9.94
N GLN A 61 11.33 9.17 9.37
CA GLN A 61 12.52 9.14 8.52
C GLN A 61 12.32 9.96 7.25
N LEU A 62 11.20 9.77 6.56
CA LEU A 62 10.88 10.50 5.32
C LEU A 62 10.74 12.01 5.53
N GLU A 63 10.24 12.42 6.70
CA GLU A 63 10.17 13.83 7.06
C GLU A 63 11.58 14.43 7.27
N ARG A 64 12.47 13.72 7.97
CA ARG A 64 13.89 14.12 8.13
C ARG A 64 14.62 14.22 6.80
N ASP A 65 14.33 13.29 5.87
CA ASP A 65 14.95 13.24 4.55
C ASP A 65 14.36 14.27 3.57
N GLY A 66 13.35 15.03 3.99
CA GLY A 66 12.69 16.04 3.17
C GLY A 66 11.86 15.48 2.03
N LEU A 67 11.39 14.24 2.14
CA LEU A 67 10.53 13.57 1.16
C LEU A 67 9.04 13.69 1.51
N LEU A 68 8.74 14.02 2.77
CA LEU A 68 7.40 14.12 3.31
C LEU A 68 7.31 15.32 4.26
N LYS A 69 6.11 15.90 4.35
CA LYS A 69 5.76 16.93 5.34
C LYS A 69 4.49 16.53 6.08
N ARG A 70 4.48 16.75 7.40
CA ARG A 70 3.27 16.69 8.21
C ARG A 70 2.62 18.05 8.29
N ARG A 71 1.30 18.09 8.13
CA ARG A 71 0.50 19.30 8.35
C ARG A 71 -0.58 19.02 9.39
N ARG A 72 -1.07 20.06 10.05
CA ARG A 72 -2.21 19.93 10.94
C ARG A 72 -3.45 19.62 10.10
N ASP A 73 -4.25 18.66 10.55
CA ASP A 73 -5.55 18.38 9.93
C ASP A 73 -6.50 19.57 10.22
N LEU A 74 -7.13 20.09 9.17
CA LEU A 74 -8.04 21.24 9.28
C LEU A 74 -9.37 20.87 9.96
N SER A 75 -9.76 19.58 9.88
CA SER A 75 -11.00 19.09 10.50
C SER A 75 -10.80 18.57 11.93
N ASP A 76 -9.59 18.15 12.27
CA ASP A 76 -9.23 17.63 13.58
C ASP A 76 -7.84 18.14 13.97
N GLY A 77 -7.83 19.22 14.73
CA GLY A 77 -6.58 19.90 15.11
C GLY A 77 -5.58 19.05 15.93
N ARG A 78 -5.98 17.87 16.39
CA ARG A 78 -5.11 16.89 17.07
C ARG A 78 -4.44 15.91 16.10
N ALA A 79 -5.01 15.72 14.91
CA ALA A 79 -4.48 14.85 13.89
C ALA A 79 -3.49 15.58 12.96
N LYS A 80 -2.62 14.79 12.35
CA LYS A 80 -1.70 15.28 11.32
C LYS A 80 -1.96 14.54 10.02
N THR A 81 -1.88 15.27 8.93
CA THR A 81 -1.96 14.76 7.56
C THR A 81 -0.58 14.71 6.92
N LEU A 82 -0.40 13.76 6.02
CA LEU A 82 0.85 13.47 5.33
C LEU A 82 0.79 14.02 3.91
N HIS A 83 1.86 14.69 3.49
CA HIS A 83 1.98 15.32 2.17
C HIS A 83 3.36 15.02 1.60
N LEU A 84 3.42 14.56 0.36
CA LEU A 84 4.69 14.38 -0.34
C LEU A 84 5.28 15.76 -0.72
N THR A 85 6.59 15.86 -0.61
CA THR A 85 7.34 16.94 -1.26
C THR A 85 7.50 16.64 -2.75
N GLU A 86 7.99 17.57 -3.54
CA GLU A 86 8.34 17.33 -4.94
C GLU A 86 9.38 16.20 -5.08
N ARG A 87 10.40 16.21 -4.21
CA ARG A 87 11.37 15.11 -4.13
C ARG A 87 10.72 13.78 -3.74
N GLY A 88 9.78 13.79 -2.80
CA GLY A 88 9.02 12.60 -2.40
C GLY A 88 8.23 12.02 -3.56
N ARG A 89 7.58 12.86 -4.37
CA ARG A 89 6.88 12.41 -5.58
C ARG A 89 7.83 11.80 -6.61
N ALA A 90 8.99 12.44 -6.86
CA ALA A 90 9.98 11.91 -7.79
C ALA A 90 10.52 10.55 -7.33
N VAL A 91 10.75 10.36 -6.03
CA VAL A 91 11.16 9.07 -5.47
C VAL A 91 10.05 8.04 -5.59
N SER A 92 8.80 8.40 -5.28
CA SER A 92 7.67 7.46 -5.38
C SER A 92 7.45 6.96 -6.81
N LEU A 93 7.67 7.79 -7.82
CA LEU A 93 7.63 7.37 -9.23
C LEU A 93 8.66 6.28 -9.53
N LYS A 94 9.91 6.49 -9.14
CA LYS A 94 10.98 5.49 -9.35
C LYS A 94 10.70 4.16 -8.63
N LEU A 95 10.17 4.24 -7.41
CA LEU A 95 9.77 3.03 -6.67
C LEU A 95 8.60 2.31 -7.35
N GLY A 96 7.64 3.06 -7.86
CA GLY A 96 6.52 2.53 -8.63
C GLY A 96 7.00 1.79 -9.88
N GLU A 97 7.86 2.41 -10.67
CA GLU A 97 8.46 1.80 -11.88
C GLU A 97 9.22 0.51 -11.56
N ALA A 98 9.99 0.49 -10.46
CA ALA A 98 10.71 -0.72 -10.05
C ALA A 98 9.77 -1.86 -9.67
N LEU A 99 8.68 -1.56 -8.95
CA LEU A 99 7.67 -2.57 -8.58
C LEU A 99 6.82 -3.01 -9.79
N ASP A 100 6.57 -2.13 -10.73
CA ASP A 100 5.89 -2.49 -11.98
C ASP A 100 6.78 -3.41 -12.83
N GLY A 101 8.08 -3.14 -12.90
CA GLY A 101 9.05 -4.03 -13.54
C GLY A 101 9.05 -5.42 -12.91
N LEU A 102 9.14 -5.50 -11.59
CA LEU A 102 9.06 -6.76 -10.85
C LEU A 102 7.74 -7.50 -11.14
N ARG A 103 6.61 -6.78 -11.09
CA ARG A 103 5.29 -7.35 -11.38
C ARG A 103 5.25 -7.96 -12.77
N ASN A 104 5.71 -7.24 -13.77
CA ASN A 104 5.75 -7.70 -15.15
C ASN A 104 6.61 -8.95 -15.32
N GLU A 105 7.76 -9.04 -14.64
CA GLU A 105 8.58 -10.25 -14.62
C GLU A 105 7.83 -11.45 -14.03
N LEU A 106 7.17 -11.26 -12.90
CA LEU A 106 6.48 -12.32 -12.18
C LEU A 106 5.25 -12.87 -12.92
N ILE A 107 4.62 -12.05 -13.76
CA ILE A 107 3.44 -12.45 -14.54
C ILE A 107 3.73 -12.70 -16.03
N ALA A 108 4.99 -12.70 -16.44
CA ALA A 108 5.39 -12.80 -17.85
C ALA A 108 4.90 -14.08 -18.58
N GLY A 109 4.55 -15.14 -17.83
CA GLY A 109 3.96 -16.36 -18.36
C GLY A 109 2.43 -16.41 -18.37
N MET A 110 1.77 -15.34 -17.91
CA MET A 110 0.31 -15.26 -17.80
C MET A 110 -0.26 -14.56 -19.03
N ASP A 111 -1.30 -15.10 -19.64
CA ASP A 111 -1.99 -14.40 -20.72
C ASP A 111 -2.92 -13.27 -20.18
N ASP A 112 -3.32 -12.37 -21.08
CA ASP A 112 -4.17 -11.23 -20.73
C ASP A 112 -5.51 -11.64 -20.12
N THR A 113 -6.06 -12.78 -20.53
CA THR A 113 -7.35 -13.31 -20.03
C THR A 113 -7.19 -13.82 -18.60
N GLU A 114 -6.14 -14.60 -18.34
CA GLU A 114 -5.79 -15.07 -17.00
C GLU A 114 -5.53 -13.90 -16.05
N GLY A 115 -4.77 -12.90 -16.51
CA GLY A 115 -4.51 -11.67 -15.74
C GLY A 115 -5.78 -10.93 -15.35
N ARG A 116 -6.70 -10.72 -16.30
CA ARG A 116 -7.99 -10.05 -16.01
C ARG A 116 -8.87 -10.86 -15.08
N ILE A 117 -8.91 -12.17 -15.23
CA ILE A 117 -9.66 -13.06 -14.33
C ILE A 117 -9.08 -12.97 -12.91
N ALA A 118 -7.76 -13.08 -12.75
CA ALA A 118 -7.09 -13.00 -11.47
C ALA A 118 -7.39 -11.67 -10.74
N VAL A 119 -7.25 -10.54 -11.43
CA VAL A 119 -7.56 -9.22 -10.85
C VAL A 119 -9.02 -9.13 -10.43
N ARG A 120 -9.95 -9.60 -11.24
CA ARG A 120 -11.39 -9.59 -10.92
C ARG A 120 -11.70 -10.42 -9.67
N VAL A 121 -11.13 -11.63 -9.59
CA VAL A 121 -11.32 -12.52 -8.44
C VAL A 121 -10.75 -11.90 -7.16
N LEU A 122 -9.53 -11.35 -7.22
CA LEU A 122 -8.90 -10.73 -6.07
C LEU A 122 -9.66 -9.51 -5.57
N ARG A 123 -10.12 -8.63 -6.47
CA ARG A 123 -10.94 -7.47 -6.11
C ARG A 123 -12.29 -7.86 -5.49
N ASN A 124 -12.93 -8.89 -6.05
CA ASN A 124 -14.17 -9.39 -5.48
C ASN A 124 -13.95 -9.96 -4.07
N LEU A 125 -12.90 -10.75 -3.88
CA LEU A 125 -12.54 -11.28 -2.57
C LEU A 125 -12.27 -10.16 -1.54
N GLU A 126 -11.49 -9.15 -1.93
CA GLU A 126 -11.20 -7.97 -1.10
C GLU A 126 -12.51 -7.27 -0.70
N SER A 127 -13.37 -6.97 -1.66
CA SER A 127 -14.66 -6.34 -1.41
C SER A 127 -15.55 -7.14 -0.45
N GLN A 128 -15.62 -8.46 -0.62
CA GLN A 128 -16.38 -9.34 0.26
C GLN A 128 -15.80 -9.39 1.67
N CYS A 129 -14.48 -9.42 1.81
CA CYS A 129 -13.82 -9.38 3.11
C CYS A 129 -14.07 -8.07 3.85
N LEU A 130 -14.05 -6.94 3.13
CA LEU A 130 -14.35 -5.62 3.71
C LEU A 130 -15.81 -5.53 4.14
N ALA A 131 -16.76 -5.98 3.32
CA ALA A 131 -18.18 -6.01 3.65
C ALA A 131 -18.47 -6.92 4.86
N PHE A 132 -17.82 -8.07 4.93
CA PHE A 132 -17.92 -8.95 6.10
C PHE A 132 -17.40 -8.28 7.38
N SER A 133 -16.26 -7.58 7.29
CA SER A 133 -15.68 -6.87 8.42
C SER A 133 -16.50 -5.67 8.88
N ALA A 134 -17.27 -5.06 7.97
CA ALA A 134 -18.22 -3.98 8.27
C ALA A 134 -19.57 -4.47 8.83
N GLY A 135 -19.83 -5.78 8.83
CA GLY A 135 -21.09 -6.37 9.28
C GLY A 135 -22.20 -6.34 8.23
N ASP A 136 -21.88 -5.98 6.99
CA ASP A 136 -22.84 -5.88 5.89
C ASP A 136 -23.13 -7.25 5.24
N LEU A 137 -22.31 -8.27 5.54
CA LEU A 137 -22.52 -9.64 5.12
C LEU A 137 -22.88 -10.51 6.34
N HIS A 138 -24.10 -10.97 6.37
CA HIS A 138 -24.48 -12.04 7.29
C HIS A 138 -23.87 -13.35 6.79
N ALA A 139 -23.22 -14.09 7.67
CA ALA A 139 -22.87 -15.48 7.42
C ALA A 139 -24.18 -16.20 7.08
N GLY A 140 -24.34 -16.57 5.82
CA GLY A 140 -25.51 -17.28 5.38
C GLY A 140 -25.68 -18.54 6.23
N THR A 141 -26.64 -18.53 7.11
CA THR A 141 -27.13 -19.72 7.79
C THR A 141 -27.62 -20.66 6.71
N SER A 142 -26.85 -21.71 6.46
CA SER A 142 -27.33 -22.88 5.74
C SER A 142 -28.44 -23.49 6.57
N GLU A 143 -29.68 -23.19 6.23
CA GLU A 143 -30.81 -24.07 6.56
C GLU A 143 -30.94 -25.05 5.40
N ALA A 144 -30.65 -26.30 5.68
CA ALA A 144 -31.37 -27.47 5.17
C ALA A 144 -30.71 -28.72 5.73
#